data_a0a928199ad211b3831c271e7e60817a
#
_entry.id   a0a928199ad211b3831c271e7e60817a
#
_cell.length_a   1.000
_cell.length_b   1.000
_cell.length_c   1.000
_cell.angle_alpha   90.00
_cell.angle_beta   90.00
_cell.angle_gamma   90.00
#
_symmetry.space_group_name_H-M   'P 1'
#
loop_
_entity.id
_entity.type
_entity.pdbx_description
1 polymer ?
#
loop_
_entity_poly.entity_id
_entity_poly.type
_entity_poly.pdbx_seq_one_letter_code
_entity_poly.pdbx_strand_id
1 'polypeptide(L)'
;LIILISFFIIFKNKNFFFNLIFIKFSIIASLIVFILVFNSTVYRPDAYLYHLPFIDILNEFKIIFGLTNLHHRFGHTSILQYTSAIFNNFIFFEKGILLPSALLASSIILNFSAQLSNYIKKKYFNIHFFYLLFITIFIAYKMNRYSEYGNDYPAHFIFYYIVSEIILSFKNKNKDFSNLFFVSAFILMNKLSMAFSMILPFLILNKIKKEEIFNYKNFFTILFLMIWIIKNSLISGCLFYPISKTCLVAILESWSLKYTLSTDSI
;
A
#
# COMPACT_ATOMS: atom_id res chain seq x y z
N LEU A 1 9.89 2.58 5.52
CA LEU A 1 9.12 3.14 4.41
C LEU A 1 7.66 3.41 4.82
N ILE A 2 6.93 2.41 5.35
CA ILE A 2 5.53 2.56 5.80
C ILE A 2 5.42 3.62 6.91
N ILE A 3 6.32 3.59 7.89
CA ILE A 3 6.39 4.61 8.93
C ILE A 3 6.61 5.99 8.31
N LEU A 4 7.50 6.11 7.33
CA LEU A 4 7.74 7.36 6.62
C LEU A 4 6.50 7.82 5.82
N ILE A 5 5.79 6.90 5.15
CA ILE A 5 4.53 7.20 4.48
C ILE A 5 3.47 7.65 5.49
N SER A 6 3.36 6.96 6.63
CA SER A 6 2.43 7.31 7.71
C SER A 6 2.74 8.70 8.28
N PHE A 7 3.99 9.00 8.58
CA PHE A 7 4.43 10.33 9.01
C PHE A 7 4.19 11.39 7.93
N PHE A 8 4.50 11.08 6.67
CA PHE A 8 4.26 11.99 5.56
C PHE A 8 2.77 12.36 5.42
N ILE A 9 1.89 11.37 5.51
CA ILE A 9 0.43 11.58 5.47
C ILE A 9 -0.03 12.48 6.61
N ILE A 10 0.51 12.30 7.81
CA ILE A 10 0.18 13.09 9.01
C ILE A 10 0.71 14.53 8.88
N PHE A 11 1.99 14.72 8.53
CA PHE A 11 2.64 16.03 8.54
C PHE A 11 2.32 16.91 7.34
N LYS A 12 1.82 16.36 6.24
CA LYS A 12 1.40 17.16 5.08
C LYS A 12 0.28 18.16 5.40
N ASN A 13 -0.51 17.90 6.44
CA ASN A 13 -1.63 18.76 6.84
C ASN A 13 -1.22 19.76 7.97
N LYS A 14 -0.42 20.78 7.63
CA LYS A 14 0.01 21.83 8.58
C LYS A 14 -1.14 22.55 9.31
N ASN A 15 -2.35 22.58 8.75
CA ASN A 15 -3.54 23.20 9.36
C ASN A 15 -4.25 22.31 10.39
N PHE A 16 -3.70 21.15 10.68
CA PHE A 16 -4.29 20.15 11.58
C PHE A 16 -4.33 20.61 13.05
N PHE A 17 -3.33 21.35 13.50
CA PHE A 17 -3.10 21.66 14.91
C PHE A 17 -4.01 22.73 15.51
N PHE A 18 -4.86 23.41 14.74
CA PHE A 18 -5.56 24.60 15.21
C PHE A 18 -6.95 24.40 15.84
N ASN A 19 -7.43 23.16 16.00
CA ASN A 19 -8.75 22.95 16.58
C ASN A 19 -8.88 21.70 17.45
N LEU A 20 -8.74 21.89 18.76
CA LEU A 20 -8.68 20.81 19.77
C LEU A 20 -9.81 19.78 19.71
N ILE A 21 -11.07 20.21 19.47
CA ILE A 21 -12.21 19.30 19.47
C ILE A 21 -12.18 18.39 18.24
N PHE A 22 -12.01 18.96 17.04
CA PHE A 22 -11.99 18.18 15.79
C PHE A 22 -10.75 17.27 15.70
N ILE A 23 -9.62 17.71 16.28
CA ILE A 23 -8.41 16.89 16.40
C ILE A 23 -8.69 15.66 17.26
N LYS A 24 -9.37 15.83 18.40
CA LYS A 24 -9.72 14.70 19.30
C LYS A 24 -10.52 13.63 18.56
N PHE A 25 -11.57 14.01 17.82
CA PHE A 25 -12.36 13.05 17.03
C PHE A 25 -11.54 12.32 15.97
N SER A 26 -10.64 13.03 15.28
CA SER A 26 -9.78 12.42 14.26
C SER A 26 -8.78 11.44 14.86
N ILE A 27 -8.22 11.77 16.02
CA ILE A 27 -7.32 10.88 16.76
C ILE A 27 -8.09 9.64 17.26
N ILE A 28 -9.27 9.81 17.82
CA ILE A 28 -10.10 8.68 18.30
C ILE A 28 -10.44 7.75 17.15
N ALA A 29 -10.88 8.27 16.00
CA ALA A 29 -11.19 7.45 14.82
C ALA A 29 -9.96 6.67 14.34
N SER A 30 -8.80 7.33 14.29
CA SER A 30 -7.52 6.71 13.93
C SER A 30 -7.11 5.61 14.91
N LEU A 31 -7.24 5.86 16.23
CA LEU A 31 -6.93 4.87 17.26
C LEU A 31 -7.85 3.66 17.21
N ILE A 32 -9.15 3.86 16.96
CA ILE A 32 -10.09 2.74 16.78
C ILE A 32 -9.63 1.85 15.63
N VAL A 33 -9.32 2.44 14.47
CA VAL A 33 -8.84 1.66 13.31
C VAL A 33 -7.51 0.96 13.62
N PHE A 34 -6.58 1.65 14.29
CA PHE A 34 -5.33 1.03 14.73
C PHE A 34 -5.59 -0.21 15.60
N ILE A 35 -6.42 -0.07 16.63
CA ILE A 35 -6.74 -1.17 17.56
C ILE A 35 -7.43 -2.32 16.83
N LEU A 36 -8.39 -2.03 15.94
CA LEU A 36 -9.10 -3.06 15.18
C LEU A 36 -8.16 -3.86 14.27
N VAL A 37 -7.23 -3.18 13.59
CA VAL A 37 -6.27 -3.85 12.70
C VAL A 37 -5.17 -4.56 13.50
N PHE A 38 -4.64 -3.93 14.54
CA PHE A 38 -3.55 -4.49 15.35
C PHE A 38 -3.98 -5.71 16.18
N ASN A 39 -5.24 -5.75 16.61
CA ASN A 39 -5.81 -6.92 17.30
C ASN A 39 -6.58 -7.85 16.36
N SER A 40 -6.43 -7.69 15.05
CA SER A 40 -7.10 -8.57 14.10
C SER A 40 -6.64 -10.01 14.32
N THR A 41 -7.62 -10.90 14.32
CA THR A 41 -7.36 -12.33 14.38
C THR A 41 -7.29 -12.86 12.96
N VAL A 42 -6.28 -13.63 12.71
CA VAL A 42 -5.99 -14.15 11.37
C VAL A 42 -6.83 -15.40 11.15
N TYR A 43 -8.05 -15.25 10.63
CA TYR A 43 -8.93 -16.41 10.41
C TYR A 43 -9.03 -16.86 8.95
N ARG A 44 -8.48 -16.10 8.01
CA ARG A 44 -8.58 -16.47 6.60
C ARG A 44 -7.55 -17.50 6.21
N PRO A 45 -7.94 -18.49 5.38
CA PRO A 45 -7.02 -19.52 4.90
C PRO A 45 -5.75 -18.94 4.26
N ASP A 46 -5.89 -17.86 3.50
CA ASP A 46 -4.78 -17.21 2.80
C ASP A 46 -3.66 -16.72 3.73
N ALA A 47 -4.00 -16.28 4.92
CA ALA A 47 -3.01 -15.80 5.88
C ALA A 47 -2.11 -16.94 6.35
N TYR A 48 -2.67 -18.09 6.73
CA TYR A 48 -1.91 -19.26 7.19
C TYR A 48 -1.28 -20.03 6.03
N LEU A 49 -1.95 -20.05 4.86
CA LEU A 49 -1.47 -20.81 3.72
C LEU A 49 -0.17 -20.25 3.12
N TYR A 50 -0.04 -18.93 3.02
CA TYR A 50 1.12 -18.35 2.35
C TYR A 50 1.61 -17.02 2.90
N HIS A 51 0.77 -16.18 3.54
CA HIS A 51 1.26 -14.88 4.02
C HIS A 51 2.19 -15.01 5.22
N LEU A 52 1.79 -15.76 6.25
CA LEU A 52 2.61 -15.99 7.44
C LEU A 52 3.83 -16.86 7.14
N PRO A 53 3.70 -18.02 6.45
CA PRO A 53 4.87 -18.81 6.06
C PRO A 53 5.88 -18.02 5.22
N PHE A 54 5.41 -17.12 4.35
CA PHE A 54 6.32 -16.25 3.59
C PHE A 54 7.09 -15.27 4.48
N ILE A 55 6.44 -14.72 5.52
CA ILE A 55 7.09 -13.82 6.48
C ILE A 55 8.16 -14.59 7.29
N ASP A 56 7.87 -15.81 7.72
CA ASP A 56 8.81 -16.65 8.44
C ASP A 56 10.02 -16.97 7.57
N ILE A 57 9.80 -17.32 6.30
CA ILE A 57 10.87 -17.52 5.32
C ILE A 57 11.73 -16.25 5.17
N LEU A 58 11.11 -15.05 5.13
CA LEU A 58 11.85 -13.80 5.03
C LEU A 58 12.70 -13.49 6.26
N ASN A 59 12.31 -13.98 7.43
CA ASN A 59 13.07 -13.81 8.65
C ASN A 59 14.27 -14.77 8.74
N GLU A 60 14.14 -15.97 8.19
CA GLU A 60 15.19 -17.00 8.24
C GLU A 60 16.18 -16.90 7.08
N PHE A 61 15.69 -16.53 5.90
CA PHE A 61 16.46 -16.54 4.65
C PHE A 61 16.46 -15.18 3.97
N LYS A 62 17.54 -14.88 3.24
CA LYS A 62 17.64 -13.60 2.49
C LYS A 62 16.74 -13.59 1.25
N ILE A 63 17.20 -14.21 0.17
CA ILE A 63 16.46 -14.38 -1.08
C ILE A 63 16.56 -15.84 -1.48
N ILE A 64 15.43 -16.49 -1.68
CA ILE A 64 15.37 -17.87 -2.16
C ILE A 64 14.99 -17.82 -3.63
N PHE A 65 15.93 -18.29 -4.46
CA PHE A 65 15.66 -18.47 -5.88
C PHE A 65 14.60 -19.56 -6.04
N GLY A 66 13.55 -19.23 -6.75
CA GLY A 66 12.57 -20.23 -7.06
C GLY A 66 11.60 -20.61 -5.97
N LEU A 67 11.35 -19.74 -5.07
CA LEU A 67 10.43 -20.01 -3.97
C LEU A 67 9.02 -20.41 -4.44
N THR A 68 8.62 -20.01 -5.64
CA THR A 68 7.34 -20.42 -6.26
C THR A 68 7.23 -21.93 -6.50
N ASN A 69 8.33 -22.68 -6.50
CA ASN A 69 8.31 -24.15 -6.54
C ASN A 69 7.72 -24.79 -5.30
N LEU A 70 7.91 -24.17 -4.15
CA LEU A 70 7.33 -24.68 -2.91
C LEU A 70 5.84 -24.42 -2.88
N HIS A 71 5.44 -23.20 -3.22
CA HIS A 71 4.03 -22.83 -3.30
C HIS A 71 3.87 -21.65 -4.28
N HIS A 72 2.97 -21.79 -5.26
CA HIS A 72 2.77 -20.79 -6.32
C HIS A 72 2.47 -19.38 -5.77
N ARG A 73 1.72 -19.28 -4.68
CA ARG A 73 1.36 -17.97 -4.10
C ARG A 73 2.55 -17.20 -3.50
N PHE A 74 3.70 -17.84 -3.28
CA PHE A 74 4.92 -17.14 -2.89
C PHE A 74 5.47 -16.22 -3.99
N GLY A 75 5.03 -16.39 -5.24
CA GLY A 75 5.32 -15.45 -6.32
C GLY A 75 4.57 -14.11 -6.20
N HIS A 76 3.45 -14.08 -5.48
CA HIS A 76 2.68 -12.84 -5.21
C HIS A 76 3.30 -12.04 -4.06
N THR A 77 4.55 -11.64 -4.22
CA THR A 77 5.28 -10.91 -3.19
C THR A 77 4.71 -9.50 -2.97
N SER A 78 4.68 -9.07 -1.73
CA SER A 78 4.20 -7.75 -1.33
C SER A 78 5.24 -7.02 -0.49
N ILE A 79 5.46 -5.74 -0.75
CA ILE A 79 6.33 -4.88 0.06
C ILE A 79 5.86 -4.85 1.53
N LEU A 80 4.58 -5.03 1.78
CA LEU A 80 4.02 -5.09 3.12
C LEU A 80 4.53 -6.31 3.89
N GLN A 81 4.63 -7.48 3.24
CA GLN A 81 5.16 -8.68 3.88
C GLN A 81 6.60 -8.49 4.34
N TYR A 82 7.44 -7.83 3.52
CA TYR A 82 8.82 -7.48 3.91
C TYR A 82 8.86 -6.53 5.10
N THR A 83 7.98 -5.54 5.14
CA THR A 83 7.90 -4.65 6.31
C THR A 83 7.35 -5.35 7.53
N SER A 84 6.38 -6.26 7.37
CA SER A 84 5.88 -7.11 8.46
C SER A 84 6.96 -8.03 9.02
N ALA A 85 7.81 -8.60 8.16
CA ALA A 85 8.94 -9.43 8.60
C ALA A 85 9.93 -8.66 9.49
N ILE A 86 10.18 -7.37 9.19
CA ILE A 86 11.05 -6.52 10.03
C ILE A 86 10.49 -6.35 11.45
N PHE A 87 9.16 -6.26 11.57
CA PHE A 87 8.48 -6.08 12.86
C PHE A 87 8.15 -7.38 13.58
N ASN A 88 8.30 -8.54 12.92
CA ASN A 88 8.23 -9.86 13.54
C ASN A 88 9.59 -10.17 14.23
N ASN A 89 9.79 -9.60 15.39
CA ASN A 89 11.05 -9.65 16.13
C ASN A 89 10.82 -9.75 17.64
N PHE A 90 11.91 -9.83 18.42
CA PHE A 90 11.86 -9.99 19.88
C PHE A 90 11.17 -8.85 20.63
N ILE A 91 10.99 -7.65 20.02
CA ILE A 91 10.33 -6.50 20.65
C ILE A 91 8.81 -6.59 20.54
N PHE A 92 8.33 -6.96 19.34
CA PHE A 92 6.90 -6.92 19.02
C PHE A 92 6.26 -8.29 18.95
N PHE A 93 7.09 -9.35 18.95
CA PHE A 93 6.65 -10.74 18.79
C PHE A 93 5.80 -10.94 17.51
N GLU A 94 5.00 -11.97 17.45
CA GLU A 94 4.14 -12.27 16.30
C GLU A 94 3.12 -11.17 16.00
N LYS A 95 2.68 -10.38 16.99
CA LYS A 95 1.78 -9.24 16.78
C LYS A 95 2.42 -8.11 15.98
N GLY A 96 3.75 -8.04 15.94
CA GLY A 96 4.49 -7.09 15.13
C GLY A 96 4.17 -7.19 13.63
N ILE A 97 3.77 -8.35 13.16
CA ILE A 97 3.36 -8.58 11.76
C ILE A 97 2.24 -7.62 11.33
N LEU A 98 1.32 -7.29 12.22
CA LEU A 98 0.18 -6.41 11.95
C LEU A 98 0.51 -4.93 12.07
N LEU A 99 1.61 -4.58 12.73
CA LEU A 99 1.96 -3.19 13.05
C LEU A 99 2.08 -2.28 11.81
N PRO A 100 2.78 -2.66 10.71
CA PRO A 100 2.89 -1.80 9.54
C PRO A 100 1.56 -1.48 8.90
N SER A 101 0.68 -2.46 8.81
CA SER A 101 -0.65 -2.30 8.22
C SER A 101 -1.60 -1.49 9.12
N ALA A 102 -1.53 -1.69 10.45
CA ALA A 102 -2.29 -0.91 11.42
C ALA A 102 -1.88 0.58 11.39
N LEU A 103 -0.58 0.87 11.35
CA LEU A 103 -0.04 2.24 11.22
C LEU A 103 -0.48 2.91 9.92
N LEU A 104 -0.44 2.17 8.80
CA LEU A 104 -0.86 2.68 7.50
C LEU A 104 -2.35 3.05 7.50
N ALA A 105 -3.21 2.11 7.91
CA ALA A 105 -4.65 2.31 7.92
C ALA A 105 -5.06 3.47 8.85
N SER A 106 -4.51 3.49 10.07
CA SER A 106 -4.80 4.53 11.05
C SER A 106 -4.35 5.91 10.57
N SER A 107 -3.20 6.02 9.89
CA SER A 107 -2.70 7.29 9.35
C SER A 107 -3.58 7.83 8.24
N ILE A 108 -4.09 6.98 7.37
CA ILE A 108 -5.01 7.39 6.31
C ILE A 108 -6.35 7.84 6.88
N ILE A 109 -6.90 7.13 7.87
CA ILE A 109 -8.13 7.53 8.55
C ILE A 109 -7.94 8.83 9.34
N LEU A 110 -6.79 9.02 9.98
CA LEU A 110 -6.46 10.28 10.62
C LEU A 110 -6.48 11.44 9.62
N ASN A 111 -5.89 11.25 8.44
CA ASN A 111 -5.87 12.24 7.38
C ASN A 111 -7.30 12.56 6.88
N PHE A 112 -8.11 11.53 6.58
CA PHE A 112 -9.47 11.71 6.07
C PHE A 112 -10.39 12.39 7.09
N SER A 113 -10.38 11.93 8.33
CA SER A 113 -11.20 12.49 9.39
C SER A 113 -10.81 13.92 9.75
N ALA A 114 -9.51 14.25 9.70
CA ALA A 114 -9.02 15.62 9.90
C ALA A 114 -9.48 16.56 8.78
N GLN A 115 -9.43 16.10 7.52
CA GLN A 115 -9.91 16.88 6.38
C GLN A 115 -11.44 17.08 6.44
N LEU A 116 -12.21 16.01 6.73
CA LEU A 116 -13.67 16.09 6.93
C LEU A 116 -14.02 17.08 8.03
N SER A 117 -13.36 16.99 9.18
CA SER A 117 -13.56 17.91 10.30
C SER A 117 -13.32 19.37 9.91
N ASN A 118 -12.28 19.62 9.10
CA ASN A 118 -11.97 20.96 8.60
C ASN A 118 -13.04 21.49 7.62
N TYR A 119 -13.58 20.63 6.75
CA TYR A 119 -14.68 21.00 5.85
C TYR A 119 -15.96 21.34 6.61
N ILE A 120 -16.32 20.51 7.60
CA ILE A 120 -17.51 20.74 8.44
C ILE A 120 -17.36 22.06 9.21
N LYS A 121 -16.20 22.33 9.81
CA LYS A 121 -15.92 23.59 10.48
C LYS A 121 -16.08 24.80 9.58
N LYS A 122 -15.56 24.73 8.36
CA LYS A 122 -15.63 25.82 7.39
C LYS A 122 -16.99 25.92 6.70
N LYS A 123 -17.91 25.00 6.98
CA LYS A 123 -19.22 24.85 6.28
C LYS A 123 -19.05 24.85 4.76
N TYR A 124 -17.97 24.21 4.27
CA TYR A 124 -17.60 24.18 2.87
C TYR A 124 -17.69 22.75 2.32
N PHE A 125 -18.77 22.49 1.56
CA PHE A 125 -19.11 21.17 1.06
C PHE A 125 -18.85 21.10 -0.45
N ASN A 126 -17.70 20.57 -0.85
CA ASN A 126 -17.29 20.38 -2.21
C ASN A 126 -17.23 18.89 -2.58
N ILE A 127 -16.90 18.58 -3.83
CA ILE A 127 -16.78 17.20 -4.33
C ILE A 127 -15.78 16.37 -3.50
N HIS A 128 -14.69 16.97 -3.02
CA HIS A 128 -13.71 16.30 -2.18
C HIS A 128 -14.27 15.95 -0.79
N PHE A 129 -15.10 16.82 -0.21
CA PHE A 129 -15.82 16.52 1.04
C PHE A 129 -16.71 15.28 0.89
N PHE A 130 -17.53 15.24 -0.18
CA PHE A 130 -18.42 14.10 -0.43
C PHE A 130 -17.64 12.82 -0.72
N TYR A 131 -16.54 12.91 -1.45
CA TYR A 131 -15.64 11.78 -1.65
C TYR A 131 -15.12 11.23 -0.31
N LEU A 132 -14.56 12.09 0.56
CA LEU A 132 -14.05 11.68 1.85
C LEU A 132 -15.13 11.09 2.75
N LEU A 133 -16.32 11.69 2.77
CA LEU A 133 -17.46 11.21 3.54
C LEU A 133 -17.84 9.80 3.08
N PHE A 134 -18.05 9.64 1.77
CA PHE A 134 -18.47 8.36 1.20
C PHE A 134 -17.42 7.27 1.42
N ILE A 135 -16.13 7.57 1.16
CA ILE A 135 -15.08 6.56 1.31
C ILE A 135 -14.84 6.18 2.78
N THR A 136 -14.99 7.13 3.71
CA THR A 136 -14.87 6.83 5.14
C THR A 136 -16.01 5.93 5.62
N ILE A 137 -17.25 6.18 5.18
CA ILE A 137 -18.40 5.30 5.46
C ILE A 137 -18.17 3.91 4.83
N PHE A 138 -17.69 3.85 3.60
CA PHE A 138 -17.37 2.59 2.93
C PHE A 138 -16.30 1.79 3.68
N ILE A 139 -15.23 2.44 4.13
CA ILE A 139 -14.18 1.81 4.94
C ILE A 139 -14.78 1.27 6.24
N ALA A 140 -15.59 2.05 6.96
CA ALA A 140 -16.24 1.62 8.18
C ALA A 140 -17.13 0.39 7.95
N TYR A 141 -17.91 0.37 6.87
CA TYR A 141 -18.73 -0.78 6.47
C TYR A 141 -17.89 -2.02 6.17
N LYS A 142 -16.73 -1.86 5.51
CA LYS A 142 -15.82 -2.95 5.16
C LYS A 142 -14.81 -3.30 6.26
N MET A 143 -14.85 -2.64 7.41
CA MET A 143 -13.82 -2.77 8.45
C MET A 143 -13.69 -4.20 8.97
N ASN A 144 -14.79 -4.96 9.05
CA ASN A 144 -14.76 -6.38 9.43
C ASN A 144 -13.87 -7.20 8.47
N ARG A 145 -13.84 -6.87 7.18
CA ARG A 145 -12.96 -7.51 6.19
C ARG A 145 -11.55 -6.93 6.23
N TYR A 146 -11.41 -5.64 6.49
CA TYR A 146 -10.12 -4.94 6.48
C TYR A 146 -9.30 -5.16 7.76
N SER A 147 -9.92 -5.62 8.83
CA SER A 147 -9.24 -5.99 10.07
C SER A 147 -8.57 -7.38 10.03
N GLU A 148 -8.53 -8.04 8.89
CA GLU A 148 -7.84 -9.31 8.69
C GLU A 148 -6.44 -9.10 8.09
N TYR A 149 -5.51 -10.03 8.37
CA TYR A 149 -4.18 -9.95 7.76
C TYR A 149 -4.23 -10.28 6.27
N GLY A 150 -3.66 -9.38 5.46
CA GLY A 150 -3.57 -9.55 4.01
C GLY A 150 -3.04 -8.30 3.32
N ASN A 151 -2.71 -8.45 2.04
CA ASN A 151 -2.12 -7.38 1.22
C ASN A 151 -3.17 -6.47 0.56
N ASP A 152 -4.44 -6.86 0.58
CA ASP A 152 -5.50 -6.20 -0.18
C ASP A 152 -5.88 -4.86 0.40
N TYR A 153 -6.22 -4.83 1.69
CA TYR A 153 -6.72 -3.60 2.29
C TYR A 153 -5.67 -2.48 2.36
N PRO A 154 -4.37 -2.74 2.62
CA PRO A 154 -3.38 -1.67 2.58
C PRO A 154 -3.27 -1.03 1.21
N ALA A 155 -3.34 -1.83 0.12
CA ALA A 155 -3.37 -1.31 -1.24
C ALA A 155 -4.62 -0.45 -1.49
N HIS A 156 -5.81 -0.90 -1.03
CA HIS A 156 -7.05 -0.14 -1.16
C HIS A 156 -7.01 1.18 -0.40
N PHE A 157 -6.54 1.19 0.86
CA PHE A 157 -6.44 2.41 1.65
C PHE A 157 -5.53 3.45 1.00
N ILE A 158 -4.37 3.03 0.49
CA ILE A 158 -3.45 3.94 -0.21
C ILE A 158 -4.08 4.43 -1.52
N PHE A 159 -4.78 3.57 -2.24
CA PHE A 159 -5.50 3.95 -3.45
C PHE A 159 -6.54 5.05 -3.16
N TYR A 160 -7.36 4.89 -2.12
CA TYR A 160 -8.32 5.91 -1.70
C TYR A 160 -7.63 7.23 -1.33
N TYR A 161 -6.47 7.15 -0.67
CA TYR A 161 -5.66 8.33 -0.36
C TYR A 161 -5.18 9.04 -1.63
N ILE A 162 -4.64 8.31 -2.62
CA ILE A 162 -4.18 8.91 -3.88
C ILE A 162 -5.34 9.59 -4.62
N VAL A 163 -6.49 8.93 -4.72
CA VAL A 163 -7.67 9.52 -5.37
C VAL A 163 -8.10 10.81 -4.66
N SER A 164 -8.10 10.81 -3.32
CA SER A 164 -8.35 12.01 -2.51
C SER A 164 -7.39 13.15 -2.89
N GLU A 165 -6.10 12.88 -2.97
CA GLU A 165 -5.07 13.87 -3.29
C GLU A 165 -5.20 14.39 -4.73
N ILE A 166 -5.61 13.54 -5.68
CA ILE A 166 -5.86 13.94 -7.07
C ILE A 166 -7.07 14.85 -7.16
N ILE A 167 -8.19 14.55 -6.48
CA ILE A 167 -9.36 15.40 -6.43
C ILE A 167 -8.99 16.79 -5.89
N LEU A 168 -8.16 16.85 -4.83
CA LEU A 168 -7.61 18.11 -4.32
C LEU A 168 -6.72 18.81 -5.35
N SER A 169 -6.02 18.05 -6.20
CA SER A 169 -5.10 18.58 -7.21
C SER A 169 -5.82 19.32 -8.31
N PHE A 170 -7.01 18.91 -8.66
CA PHE A 170 -7.79 19.65 -9.66
C PHE A 170 -8.14 21.06 -9.21
N LYS A 171 -8.16 21.31 -7.91
CA LYS A 171 -8.48 22.63 -7.33
C LYS A 171 -7.24 23.48 -7.02
N ASN A 172 -6.16 22.89 -6.55
CA ASN A 172 -4.96 23.60 -6.09
C ASN A 172 -3.81 23.48 -7.10
N LYS A 173 -3.10 24.58 -7.37
CA LYS A 173 -1.98 24.61 -8.33
C LYS A 173 -0.68 23.94 -7.82
N ASN A 174 -0.50 23.80 -6.50
CA ASN A 174 0.72 23.24 -5.92
C ASN A 174 0.52 21.78 -5.57
N LYS A 175 1.05 20.89 -6.40
CA LYS A 175 0.97 19.45 -6.18
C LYS A 175 2.32 18.79 -6.33
N ASP A 176 2.60 17.92 -5.41
CA ASP A 176 3.81 17.13 -5.37
C ASP A 176 3.59 15.83 -6.17
N PHE A 177 3.86 15.90 -7.48
CA PHE A 177 3.81 14.75 -8.38
C PHE A 177 4.66 13.61 -7.85
N SER A 178 5.86 13.91 -7.36
CA SER A 178 6.80 12.90 -6.90
C SER A 178 6.27 12.07 -5.76
N ASN A 179 5.57 12.71 -4.82
CA ASN A 179 4.95 11.98 -3.72
C ASN A 179 3.81 11.09 -4.19
N LEU A 180 2.96 11.57 -5.12
CA LEU A 180 1.89 10.74 -5.69
C LEU A 180 2.46 9.58 -6.49
N PHE A 181 3.52 9.81 -7.27
CA PHE A 181 4.20 8.78 -8.03
C PHE A 181 4.82 7.71 -7.13
N PHE A 182 5.52 8.14 -6.07
CA PHE A 182 6.09 7.24 -5.07
C PHE A 182 5.03 6.38 -4.36
N VAL A 183 3.92 7.00 -3.95
CA VAL A 183 2.82 6.29 -3.26
C VAL A 183 2.12 5.32 -4.22
N SER A 184 1.96 5.69 -5.51
CA SER A 184 1.43 4.78 -6.54
C SER A 184 2.37 3.59 -6.78
N ALA A 185 3.68 3.83 -6.83
CA ALA A 185 4.67 2.76 -6.91
C ALA A 185 4.59 1.80 -5.72
N PHE A 186 4.34 2.33 -4.52
CA PHE A 186 4.13 1.50 -3.33
C PHE A 186 2.90 0.60 -3.46
N ILE A 187 1.78 1.09 -4.03
CA ILE A 187 0.60 0.25 -4.30
C ILE A 187 0.98 -0.89 -5.25
N LEU A 188 1.69 -0.59 -6.34
CA LEU A 188 2.12 -1.61 -7.30
C LEU A 188 3.00 -2.69 -6.62
N MET A 189 3.97 -2.27 -5.80
CA MET A 189 4.82 -3.19 -5.04
C MET A 189 4.06 -3.98 -3.97
N ASN A 190 2.94 -3.46 -3.50
CA ASN A 190 2.09 -4.17 -2.55
C ASN A 190 1.16 -5.18 -3.24
N LYS A 191 0.57 -4.80 -4.38
CA LYS A 191 -0.37 -5.64 -5.12
C LYS A 191 -0.33 -5.36 -6.61
N LEU A 192 0.17 -6.30 -7.39
CA LEU A 192 0.34 -6.15 -8.86
C LEU A 192 -1.00 -5.88 -9.58
N SER A 193 -2.10 -6.47 -9.12
CA SER A 193 -3.43 -6.23 -9.72
C SER A 193 -3.90 -4.77 -9.64
N MET A 194 -3.25 -3.96 -8.79
CA MET A 194 -3.48 -2.52 -8.66
C MET A 194 -2.51 -1.68 -9.52
N ALA A 195 -1.84 -2.27 -10.51
CA ALA A 195 -0.86 -1.59 -11.37
C ALA A 195 -1.45 -0.35 -12.07
N PHE A 196 -2.75 -0.34 -12.37
CA PHE A 196 -3.44 0.81 -12.94
C PHE A 196 -3.34 2.07 -12.06
N SER A 197 -3.08 1.94 -10.76
CA SER A 197 -2.86 3.09 -9.87
C SER A 197 -1.66 3.95 -10.29
N MET A 198 -0.69 3.37 -11.01
CA MET A 198 0.45 4.10 -11.57
C MET A 198 0.05 5.15 -12.61
N ILE A 199 -1.14 5.05 -13.21
CA ILE A 199 -1.67 6.03 -14.17
C ILE A 199 -2.15 7.29 -13.45
N LEU A 200 -2.60 7.17 -12.19
CA LEU A 200 -3.26 8.25 -11.46
C LEU A 200 -2.41 9.53 -11.32
N PRO A 201 -1.11 9.49 -10.97
CA PRO A 201 -0.28 10.70 -10.90
C PRO A 201 -0.20 11.45 -12.22
N PHE A 202 -0.29 10.74 -13.35
CA PHE A 202 -0.21 11.35 -14.68
C PHE A 202 -1.45 12.19 -15.06
N LEU A 203 -2.58 12.00 -14.38
CA LEU A 203 -3.78 12.81 -14.57
C LEU A 203 -3.58 14.30 -14.23
N ILE A 204 -2.53 14.60 -13.44
CA ILE A 204 -2.22 15.98 -13.05
C ILE A 204 -1.04 16.58 -13.83
N LEU A 205 -0.47 15.89 -14.83
CA LEU A 205 0.72 16.34 -15.57
C LEU A 205 0.56 17.73 -16.17
N ASN A 206 -0.61 18.07 -16.68
CA ASN A 206 -0.88 19.40 -17.27
C ASN A 206 -0.78 20.56 -16.27
N LYS A 207 -0.64 20.25 -14.98
CA LYS A 207 -0.55 21.24 -13.88
C LYS A 207 0.83 21.29 -13.24
N ILE A 208 1.79 20.51 -13.74
CA ILE A 208 3.09 20.26 -13.13
C ILE A 208 4.18 20.78 -14.06
N LYS A 209 5.22 21.35 -13.50
CA LYS A 209 6.41 21.77 -14.25
C LYS A 209 7.25 20.54 -14.64
N LYS A 210 7.89 20.58 -15.80
CA LYS A 210 8.76 19.49 -16.28
C LYS A 210 9.88 19.14 -15.28
N GLU A 211 10.39 20.15 -14.56
CA GLU A 211 11.42 19.98 -13.52
C GLU A 211 10.97 19.10 -12.34
N GLU A 212 9.66 19.11 -12.01
CA GLU A 212 9.09 18.27 -10.98
C GLU A 212 8.96 16.81 -11.41
N ILE A 213 8.89 16.55 -12.72
CA ILE A 213 8.84 15.19 -13.27
C ILE A 213 10.24 14.59 -13.28
N PHE A 214 11.25 15.37 -13.70
CA PHE A 214 12.65 14.93 -13.79
C PHE A 214 13.44 15.37 -12.56
N ASN A 215 13.07 14.86 -11.38
CA ASN A 215 13.77 15.11 -10.14
C ASN A 215 14.36 13.83 -9.53
N TYR A 216 15.28 13.99 -8.57
CA TYR A 216 15.96 12.86 -7.93
C TYR A 216 14.97 11.92 -7.19
N LYS A 217 13.85 12.42 -6.67
CA LYS A 217 12.85 11.58 -5.97
C LYS A 217 12.20 10.58 -6.93
N ASN A 218 11.84 11.03 -8.13
CA ASN A 218 11.25 10.17 -9.15
C ASN A 218 12.27 9.16 -9.67
N PHE A 219 13.52 9.58 -9.84
CA PHE A 219 14.61 8.67 -10.17
C PHE A 219 14.78 7.55 -9.15
N PHE A 220 14.82 7.88 -7.84
CA PHE A 220 14.90 6.89 -6.78
C PHE A 220 13.65 6.00 -6.74
N THR A 221 12.46 6.53 -7.03
CA THR A 221 11.23 5.74 -7.12
C THR A 221 11.33 4.68 -8.24
N ILE A 222 11.80 5.09 -9.41
CA ILE A 222 12.01 4.18 -10.55
C ILE A 222 13.08 3.14 -10.21
N LEU A 223 14.19 3.56 -9.64
CA LEU A 223 15.28 2.64 -9.23
C LEU A 223 14.75 1.60 -8.23
N PHE A 224 13.95 2.02 -7.25
CA PHE A 224 13.38 1.12 -6.27
C PHE A 224 12.38 0.13 -6.89
N LEU A 225 11.57 0.58 -7.85
CA LEU A 225 10.70 -0.30 -8.64
C LEU A 225 11.49 -1.33 -9.44
N MET A 226 12.58 -0.91 -10.08
CA MET A 226 13.44 -1.83 -10.84
C MET A 226 14.06 -2.90 -9.93
N ILE A 227 14.60 -2.52 -8.78
CA ILE A 227 15.13 -3.46 -7.78
C ILE A 227 14.03 -4.43 -7.32
N TRP A 228 12.80 -3.93 -7.10
CA TRP A 228 11.66 -4.75 -6.73
C TRP A 228 11.30 -5.78 -7.81
N ILE A 229 11.26 -5.38 -9.08
CA ILE A 229 10.98 -6.28 -10.21
C ILE A 229 12.08 -7.35 -10.33
N ILE A 230 13.37 -6.95 -10.27
CA ILE A 230 14.48 -7.89 -10.30
C ILE A 230 14.37 -8.93 -9.18
N LYS A 231 14.15 -8.48 -7.96
CA LYS A 231 13.97 -9.37 -6.81
C LYS A 231 12.80 -10.35 -7.02
N ASN A 232 11.66 -9.88 -7.53
CA ASN A 232 10.52 -10.75 -7.80
C ASN A 232 10.81 -11.77 -8.91
N SER A 233 11.59 -11.36 -9.92
CA SER A 233 12.04 -12.27 -10.97
C SER A 233 12.92 -13.40 -10.42
N LEU A 234 13.76 -13.11 -9.42
CA LEU A 234 14.58 -14.14 -8.76
C LEU A 234 13.75 -15.14 -7.97
N ILE A 235 12.66 -14.68 -7.35
CA ILE A 235 11.75 -15.52 -6.56
C ILE A 235 10.85 -16.38 -7.45
N SER A 236 10.35 -15.81 -8.56
CA SER A 236 9.30 -16.43 -9.39
C SER A 236 9.75 -16.91 -10.75
N GLY A 237 10.90 -16.45 -11.25
CA GLY A 237 11.33 -16.64 -12.63
C GLY A 237 10.62 -15.74 -13.66
N CYS A 238 9.70 -14.87 -13.22
CA CYS A 238 8.90 -14.02 -14.09
C CYS A 238 9.06 -12.54 -13.70
N LEU A 239 9.11 -11.63 -14.68
CA LEU A 239 9.15 -10.19 -14.42
C LEU A 239 7.87 -9.72 -13.70
N PHE A 240 6.72 -10.21 -14.14
CA PHE A 240 5.41 -9.90 -13.57
C PHE A 240 4.62 -11.18 -13.33
N TYR A 241 4.91 -11.86 -12.23
CA TYR A 241 4.18 -13.05 -11.83
C TYR A 241 2.72 -12.71 -11.48
N PRO A 242 1.68 -13.46 -11.94
CA PRO A 242 1.74 -14.78 -12.60
C PRO A 242 1.64 -14.73 -14.14
N ILE A 243 1.99 -13.64 -14.80
CA ILE A 243 1.84 -13.49 -16.25
C ILE A 243 2.91 -14.34 -16.95
N SER A 244 2.51 -15.49 -17.53
CA SER A 244 3.39 -16.48 -18.16
C SER A 244 4.29 -15.88 -19.26
N LYS A 245 3.75 -14.94 -20.06
CA LYS A 245 4.50 -14.25 -21.12
C LYS A 245 5.69 -13.41 -20.63
N THR A 246 5.78 -13.13 -19.34
CA THR A 246 6.87 -12.35 -18.72
C THR A 246 7.92 -13.24 -18.06
N CYS A 247 7.79 -14.56 -18.15
CA CYS A 247 8.70 -15.50 -17.52
C CYS A 247 9.95 -15.72 -18.37
N LEU A 248 11.11 -15.67 -17.73
CA LEU A 248 12.44 -15.76 -18.34
C LEU A 248 12.88 -17.23 -18.46
N VAL A 249 12.32 -17.95 -19.42
CA VAL A 249 12.54 -19.40 -19.63
C VAL A 249 14.00 -19.75 -19.83
N ALA A 250 14.78 -18.86 -20.47
CA ALA A 250 16.15 -19.14 -20.89
C ALA A 250 17.20 -19.04 -19.76
N ILE A 251 16.89 -18.39 -18.64
CA ILE A 251 17.86 -18.12 -17.57
C ILE A 251 17.65 -19.03 -16.35
N LEU A 252 16.41 -19.44 -16.15
CA LEU A 252 16.01 -20.31 -15.04
C LEU A 252 15.23 -21.44 -15.69
N GLU A 253 15.77 -22.65 -15.80
CA GLU A 253 14.95 -23.83 -16.14
C GLU A 253 13.72 -23.82 -15.25
N SER A 254 12.63 -23.24 -15.75
CA SER A 254 11.73 -22.53 -14.90
C SER A 254 10.61 -23.45 -14.45
N TRP A 255 10.73 -23.90 -13.27
CA TRP A 255 9.79 -24.50 -12.40
C TRP A 255 8.52 -23.63 -12.23
N SER A 256 8.59 -22.31 -12.27
CA SER A 256 7.44 -21.40 -12.24
C SER A 256 6.65 -21.37 -13.54
N LEU A 257 7.25 -21.71 -14.69
CA LEU A 257 6.58 -21.74 -15.98
C LEU A 257 5.51 -22.84 -16.05
N LYS A 258 5.81 -24.02 -15.50
CA LYS A 258 4.81 -25.13 -15.46
C LYS A 258 3.55 -24.71 -14.71
N TYR A 259 3.68 -23.92 -13.67
CA TYR A 259 2.56 -23.50 -12.85
C TYR A 259 1.75 -22.37 -13.50
N THR A 260 2.44 -21.37 -14.10
CA THR A 260 1.78 -20.29 -14.82
C THR A 260 1.03 -20.81 -16.06
N LEU A 261 1.59 -21.77 -16.79
CA LEU A 261 0.90 -22.40 -17.92
C LEU A 261 -0.33 -23.20 -17.49
N SER A 262 -0.34 -23.79 -16.29
CA SER A 262 -1.51 -24.50 -15.76
C SER A 262 -2.62 -23.56 -15.29
N THR A 263 -2.30 -22.33 -14.89
CA THR A 263 -3.28 -21.31 -14.47
C THR A 263 -3.91 -20.57 -15.65
N ASP A 264 -3.21 -20.47 -16.78
CA ASP A 264 -3.74 -19.88 -18.03
C ASP A 264 -4.71 -20.84 -18.76
N SER A 265 -4.85 -22.10 -18.31
CA SER A 265 -5.74 -23.12 -18.86
C SER A 265 -7.05 -23.29 -18.07
N ILE A 266 -7.26 -22.50 -17.05
CA ILE A 266 -8.49 -22.43 -16.24
C ILE A 266 -9.19 -21.09 -16.50
#